data_a0baf514851d888796c38e6d6c614e45
#
_entry.id   a0baf514851d888796c38e6d6c614e45
#
_cell.length_a   1.000
_cell.length_b   1.000
_cell.length_c   1.000
_cell.angle_alpha   90.00
_cell.angle_beta   90.00
_cell.angle_gamma   90.00
#
_symmetry.space_group_name_H-M   'P 1'
#
loop_
_entity.id
_entity.type
_entity.pdbx_description
1 polymer ?
#
loop_
_entity_poly.entity_id
_entity_poly.type
_entity_poly.pdbx_seq_one_letter_code
_entity_poly.pdbx_strand_id
1 'polypeptide(L)'
;MTWPGITINQVNQLQGNISEVERTLLFIGHAAADTDETLVALNSQSDIDDVLALASDKLRDNVTAAQLNGGQNWQAYALIMPAGTDNDAFVAAVRDIQSVISVEGVVVLREPDVSSKTAEILAWNNLRTEITNKYGRWIWFIVSMPGPTSDTAPVSWSDYLTVVSTTLSGISAYGVQVVPNLWGNEAGVLAGRLCNRSVTIADSPARVATGALLGMGDGSGSLPLDSTGAEVTLATLQALHDLRCSVPMWYPDYEGLYWSDGLTLEVSGGDFQVIEHLRVIDKVARNIRIRGIGKIADRSLNTTAVSIQTYKTFFGRTLREMSRATQINGVTFPGEIEPPGDDNITITWTDREKVSIGVTARPYACPKQITVNIALDNEMED
;
A
#
# COMPACT_ATOMS: atom_id res chain seq x y z
N MET A 1 23.22 19.66 28.46
CA MET A 1 23.75 20.09 27.14
C MET A 1 22.65 19.79 26.12
N THR A 2 22.14 20.83 25.46
CA THR A 2 21.06 20.68 24.49
C THR A 2 21.68 20.46 23.10
N TRP A 3 21.29 19.38 22.42
CA TRP A 3 21.74 19.11 21.07
C TRP A 3 21.15 20.12 20.10
N PRO A 4 21.93 20.74 19.20
CA PRO A 4 21.37 21.68 18.23
C PRO A 4 20.44 20.96 17.26
N GLY A 5 19.18 21.37 17.18
CA GLY A 5 18.18 20.83 16.29
C GLY A 5 17.08 21.86 16.03
N ILE A 6 16.50 21.79 14.83
CA ILE A 6 15.32 22.57 14.49
C ILE A 6 14.19 21.55 14.26
N THR A 7 13.14 21.63 15.06
CA THR A 7 11.91 20.86 14.86
C THR A 7 10.90 21.78 14.20
N ILE A 8 10.49 21.50 12.98
CA ILE A 8 9.43 22.23 12.28
C ILE A 8 8.19 21.34 12.29
N ASN A 9 7.25 21.69 13.14
CA ASN A 9 5.94 21.07 13.14
C ASN A 9 5.04 21.85 12.17
N GLN A 10 4.82 21.31 10.97
CA GLN A 10 3.79 21.83 10.08
C GLN A 10 2.43 21.32 10.56
N VAL A 11 1.71 22.14 11.28
CA VAL A 11 0.30 21.90 11.58
C VAL A 11 -0.52 22.43 10.41
N ASN A 12 -1.02 21.55 9.56
CA ASN A 12 -1.87 21.94 8.44
C ASN A 12 -3.29 22.23 8.95
N GLN A 13 -3.55 23.47 9.33
CA GLN A 13 -4.87 23.93 9.82
C GLN A 13 -5.81 24.38 8.70
N LEU A 14 -5.35 24.46 7.46
CA LEU A 14 -6.16 24.86 6.32
C LEU A 14 -5.93 23.86 5.20
N GLN A 15 -7.00 23.47 4.51
CA GLN A 15 -6.95 22.62 3.31
C GLN A 15 -6.30 23.38 2.13
N GLY A 16 -5.00 23.69 2.28
CA GLY A 16 -4.16 24.09 1.17
C GLY A 16 -3.87 22.87 0.28
N ASN A 17 -3.45 23.12 -0.94
CA ASN A 17 -3.05 22.06 -1.88
C ASN A 17 -2.11 21.07 -1.18
N ILE A 18 -2.62 19.87 -0.86
CA ILE A 18 -1.79 18.75 -0.42
C ILE A 18 -0.96 18.37 -1.64
N SER A 19 0.31 18.76 -1.63
CA SER A 19 1.18 18.59 -2.78
C SER A 19 1.56 17.12 -3.03
N GLU A 20 1.56 16.29 -1.99
CA GLU A 20 1.88 14.86 -2.06
C GLU A 20 1.19 14.13 -0.90
N VAL A 21 0.29 13.21 -1.24
CA VAL A 21 -0.38 12.30 -0.28
C VAL A 21 0.34 10.96 -0.25
N GLU A 22 1.01 10.64 -1.35
CA GLU A 22 1.73 9.39 -1.54
C GLU A 22 2.77 9.19 -0.44
N ARG A 23 2.88 7.95 0.04
CA ARG A 23 3.79 7.51 1.12
C ARG A 23 3.44 8.01 2.52
N THR A 24 2.26 8.62 2.72
CA THR A 24 1.73 8.91 4.05
C THR A 24 0.68 7.89 4.41
N LEU A 25 0.93 7.08 5.44
CA LEU A 25 0.03 6.01 5.87
C LEU A 25 -0.55 6.29 7.25
N LEU A 26 -1.71 5.68 7.51
CA LEU A 26 -2.32 5.61 8.83
C LEU A 26 -2.22 4.18 9.34
N PHE A 27 -1.59 3.97 10.48
CA PHE A 27 -1.61 2.71 11.22
C PHE A 27 -2.75 2.76 12.22
N ILE A 28 -3.57 1.71 12.27
CA ILE A 28 -4.66 1.60 13.24
C ILE A 28 -4.57 0.27 13.97
N GLY A 29 -4.60 0.33 15.30
CA GLY A 29 -4.50 -0.84 16.17
C GLY A 29 -5.02 -0.55 17.56
N HIS A 30 -5.10 -1.58 18.40
CA HIS A 30 -5.58 -1.44 19.75
C HIS A 30 -4.55 -0.82 20.69
N ALA A 31 -5.04 -0.21 21.74
CA ALA A 31 -4.26 0.13 22.93
C ALA A 31 -3.84 -1.12 23.72
N ALA A 32 -2.78 -0.99 24.53
CA ALA A 32 -2.33 -2.01 25.47
C ALA A 32 -3.29 -2.16 26.68
N ALA A 33 -3.96 -1.06 27.03
CA ALA A 33 -4.93 -1.01 28.13
C ALA A 33 -6.11 -0.11 27.72
N ASP A 34 -7.10 0.00 28.58
CA ASP A 34 -8.24 0.88 28.34
C ASP A 34 -7.79 2.34 28.31
N THR A 35 -8.05 3.02 27.20
CA THR A 35 -7.70 4.41 26.94
C THR A 35 -8.63 4.99 25.89
N ASP A 36 -8.68 6.32 25.79
CA ASP A 36 -9.44 6.99 24.73
C ASP A 36 -8.75 6.86 23.38
N GLU A 37 -9.54 6.98 22.31
CA GLU A 37 -9.03 7.05 20.95
C GLU A 37 -8.00 8.19 20.81
N THR A 38 -6.81 7.85 20.32
CA THR A 38 -5.72 8.83 20.24
C THR A 38 -5.04 8.77 18.88
N LEU A 39 -4.98 9.92 18.19
CA LEU A 39 -4.27 10.07 16.91
C LEU A 39 -2.89 10.70 17.15
N VAL A 40 -1.84 10.02 16.68
CA VAL A 40 -0.44 10.43 16.85
C VAL A 40 0.20 10.63 15.48
N ALA A 41 0.92 11.75 15.29
CA ALA A 41 1.73 11.99 14.10
C ALA A 41 3.15 11.45 14.30
N LEU A 42 3.67 10.75 13.31
CA LEU A 42 4.95 10.04 13.36
C LEU A 42 5.87 10.50 12.21
N ASN A 43 7.16 10.46 12.45
CA ASN A 43 8.19 10.73 11.46
C ASN A 43 9.44 9.88 11.71
N SER A 44 10.46 10.01 10.84
CA SER A 44 11.70 9.24 10.93
C SER A 44 12.55 9.50 12.19
N GLN A 45 12.22 10.52 13.00
CA GLN A 45 12.91 10.87 14.25
C GLN A 45 12.06 10.56 15.49
N SER A 46 10.84 10.07 15.32
CA SER A 46 9.97 9.72 16.44
C SER A 46 10.56 8.54 17.21
N ASP A 47 10.65 8.66 18.52
CA ASP A 47 10.87 7.54 19.43
C ASP A 47 9.53 6.79 19.56
N ILE A 48 9.43 5.63 18.90
CA ILE A 48 8.17 4.91 18.79
C ILE A 48 7.71 4.38 20.14
N ASP A 49 8.63 3.94 20.99
CA ASP A 49 8.30 3.41 22.30
C ASP A 49 7.71 4.49 23.24
N ASP A 50 8.25 5.69 23.16
CA ASP A 50 7.75 6.82 23.94
C ASP A 50 6.43 7.37 23.38
N VAL A 51 6.37 7.63 22.08
CA VAL A 51 5.21 8.26 21.43
C VAL A 51 4.00 7.33 21.35
N LEU A 52 4.20 6.01 21.27
CA LEU A 52 3.18 4.98 21.25
C LEU A 52 3.13 4.13 22.55
N ALA A 53 3.52 4.71 23.68
CA ALA A 53 3.54 4.01 24.98
C ALA A 53 2.17 3.41 25.38
N LEU A 54 1.06 3.97 24.92
CA LEU A 54 -0.31 3.48 25.15
C LEU A 54 -0.75 2.40 24.16
N ALA A 55 -0.02 2.22 23.05
CA ALA A 55 -0.36 1.25 22.02
C ALA A 55 -0.01 -0.18 22.44
N SER A 56 -0.71 -1.15 21.85
CA SER A 56 -0.32 -2.57 21.97
C SER A 56 1.05 -2.81 21.34
N ASP A 57 1.75 -3.84 21.78
CA ASP A 57 3.05 -4.25 21.22
C ASP A 57 2.93 -4.44 19.72
N LYS A 58 1.87 -5.08 19.24
CA LYS A 58 1.61 -5.27 17.83
C LYS A 58 1.59 -3.96 17.04
N LEU A 59 0.94 -2.92 17.53
CA LEU A 59 0.93 -1.62 16.84
C LEU A 59 2.34 -1.01 16.86
N ARG A 60 3.04 -1.03 17.99
CA ARG A 60 4.41 -0.51 18.11
C ARG A 60 5.39 -1.23 17.20
N ASP A 61 5.40 -2.56 17.21
CA ASP A 61 6.34 -3.37 16.41
C ASP A 61 6.15 -3.14 14.91
N ASN A 62 4.90 -3.06 14.46
CA ASN A 62 4.60 -2.76 13.06
C ASN A 62 4.98 -1.32 12.66
N VAL A 63 4.76 -0.34 13.52
CA VAL A 63 5.17 1.05 13.25
C VAL A 63 6.69 1.17 13.24
N THR A 64 7.39 0.51 14.18
CA THR A 64 8.86 0.46 14.21
C THR A 64 9.43 -0.18 12.94
N ALA A 65 8.86 -1.31 12.52
CA ALA A 65 9.25 -1.97 11.27
C ALA A 65 9.00 -1.07 10.05
N ALA A 66 7.91 -0.32 10.05
CA ALA A 66 7.61 0.63 8.97
C ALA A 66 8.58 1.81 8.94
N GLN A 67 8.96 2.35 10.09
CA GLN A 67 9.96 3.43 10.20
C GLN A 67 11.33 2.97 9.66
N LEU A 68 11.77 1.76 10.03
CA LEU A 68 13.03 1.17 9.56
C LEU A 68 13.06 0.99 8.03
N ASN A 69 12.00 0.44 7.44
CA ASN A 69 11.91 0.17 6.01
C ASN A 69 11.53 1.39 5.17
N GLY A 70 10.85 2.38 5.74
CA GLY A 70 10.48 3.64 5.10
C GLY A 70 11.67 4.58 4.89
N GLY A 71 12.71 4.45 5.74
CA GLY A 71 13.96 5.18 5.63
C GLY A 71 13.83 6.69 5.88
N GLN A 72 14.70 7.47 5.26
CA GLN A 72 14.75 8.92 5.45
C GLN A 72 13.45 9.60 4.98
N ASN A 73 13.03 10.62 5.72
CA ASN A 73 11.81 11.40 5.44
C ASN A 73 10.51 10.56 5.47
N TRP A 74 10.54 9.40 6.16
CA TRP A 74 9.32 8.66 6.46
C TRP A 74 8.40 9.47 7.37
N GLN A 75 7.10 9.43 7.10
CA GLN A 75 6.05 10.05 7.91
C GLN A 75 4.80 9.20 7.88
N ALA A 76 4.09 9.13 8.99
CA ALA A 76 2.87 8.38 9.13
C ALA A 76 1.99 8.95 10.25
N TYR A 77 0.81 8.38 10.40
CA TYR A 77 -0.06 8.58 11.57
C TYR A 77 -0.32 7.23 12.22
N ALA A 78 -0.48 7.22 13.53
CA ALA A 78 -0.98 6.07 14.27
C ALA A 78 -2.26 6.44 15.00
N LEU A 79 -3.29 5.63 14.83
CA LEU A 79 -4.54 5.73 15.57
C LEU A 79 -4.63 4.58 16.55
N ILE A 80 -4.58 4.92 17.83
CA ILE A 80 -4.68 3.99 18.93
C ILE A 80 -6.17 3.89 19.30
N MET A 81 -6.76 2.72 19.10
CA MET A 81 -8.16 2.45 19.44
C MET A 81 -8.27 1.83 20.83
N PRO A 82 -9.34 2.09 21.58
CA PRO A 82 -9.58 1.43 22.86
C PRO A 82 -9.46 -0.10 22.76
N ALA A 83 -9.01 -0.75 23.83
CA ALA A 83 -8.90 -2.20 23.86
C ALA A 83 -10.27 -2.87 23.63
N GLY A 84 -10.28 -3.97 22.87
CA GLY A 84 -11.51 -4.72 22.57
C GLY A 84 -12.47 -4.08 21.56
N THR A 85 -12.10 -2.95 20.95
CA THR A 85 -12.89 -2.30 19.90
C THR A 85 -13.09 -3.23 18.68
N ASP A 86 -14.29 -3.29 18.16
CA ASP A 86 -14.65 -4.12 17.01
C ASP A 86 -14.25 -3.49 15.66
N ASN A 87 -14.46 -4.25 14.57
CA ASN A 87 -14.13 -3.78 13.23
C ASN A 87 -14.96 -2.58 12.77
N ASP A 88 -16.24 -2.53 13.15
CA ASP A 88 -17.14 -1.47 12.68
C ASP A 88 -16.73 -0.12 13.28
N ALA A 89 -16.29 -0.11 14.53
CA ALA A 89 -15.73 1.08 15.16
C ALA A 89 -14.37 1.48 14.53
N PHE A 90 -13.50 0.53 14.16
CA PHE A 90 -12.29 0.81 13.38
C PHE A 90 -12.62 1.47 12.04
N VAL A 91 -13.58 0.93 11.30
CA VAL A 91 -14.04 1.49 10.03
C VAL A 91 -14.62 2.89 10.22
N ALA A 92 -15.39 3.12 11.28
CA ALA A 92 -15.96 4.42 11.61
C ALA A 92 -14.86 5.44 11.94
N ALA A 93 -13.89 5.09 12.77
CA ALA A 93 -12.77 5.95 13.15
C ALA A 93 -11.93 6.36 11.92
N VAL A 94 -11.60 5.41 11.03
CA VAL A 94 -10.90 5.73 9.78
C VAL A 94 -11.72 6.64 8.88
N ARG A 95 -13.04 6.45 8.79
CA ARG A 95 -13.94 7.33 8.04
C ARG A 95 -13.91 8.76 8.57
N ASP A 96 -13.98 8.92 9.87
CA ASP A 96 -14.03 10.22 10.53
C ASP A 96 -12.69 10.96 10.40
N ILE A 97 -11.59 10.28 10.58
CA ILE A 97 -10.24 10.83 10.39
C ILE A 97 -10.02 11.30 8.94
N GLN A 98 -10.57 10.61 7.93
CA GLN A 98 -10.47 11.06 6.54
C GLN A 98 -11.14 12.42 6.29
N SER A 99 -11.98 12.91 7.17
CA SER A 99 -12.48 14.29 7.09
C SER A 99 -11.39 15.34 7.41
N VAL A 100 -10.41 14.97 8.25
CA VAL A 100 -9.38 15.87 8.80
C VAL A 100 -8.04 15.70 8.08
N ILE A 101 -7.54 14.47 7.97
CA ILE A 101 -6.26 14.15 7.33
C ILE A 101 -6.45 13.41 6.02
N SER A 102 -5.47 13.49 5.12
CA SER A 102 -5.43 12.73 3.89
C SER A 102 -4.23 11.79 3.92
N VAL A 103 -4.49 10.50 3.74
CA VAL A 103 -3.46 9.47 3.67
C VAL A 103 -3.60 8.67 2.38
N GLU A 104 -2.52 8.05 1.94
CA GLU A 104 -2.51 7.18 0.76
C GLU A 104 -3.10 5.81 1.08
N GLY A 105 -2.80 5.28 2.27
CA GLY A 105 -3.24 3.96 2.68
C GLY A 105 -3.39 3.83 4.19
N VAL A 106 -4.04 2.76 4.60
CA VAL A 106 -4.29 2.42 6.02
C VAL A 106 -3.79 1.02 6.29
N VAL A 107 -3.03 0.87 7.37
CA VAL A 107 -2.53 -0.42 7.88
C VAL A 107 -3.38 -0.83 9.06
N VAL A 108 -4.16 -1.89 8.88
CA VAL A 108 -5.11 -2.40 9.88
C VAL A 108 -4.47 -3.54 10.65
N LEU A 109 -4.16 -3.28 11.92
CA LEU A 109 -3.45 -4.20 12.81
C LEU A 109 -4.40 -4.86 13.82
N ARG A 110 -5.56 -5.28 13.33
CA ARG A 110 -6.55 -6.01 14.08
C ARG A 110 -6.54 -7.48 13.67
N GLU A 111 -6.49 -8.40 14.60
CA GLU A 111 -6.42 -9.84 14.34
C GLU A 111 -7.55 -10.60 15.05
N PRO A 112 -8.78 -10.53 14.49
CA PRO A 112 -9.79 -11.52 14.83
C PRO A 112 -9.39 -12.88 14.21
N ASP A 113 -10.14 -13.92 14.54
CA ASP A 113 -9.94 -15.25 13.92
C ASP A 113 -9.90 -15.16 12.38
N VAL A 114 -9.08 -15.99 11.76
CA VAL A 114 -8.93 -16.03 10.28
C VAL A 114 -10.29 -16.17 9.59
N SER A 115 -11.19 -16.99 10.12
CA SER A 115 -12.53 -17.24 9.56
C SER A 115 -13.44 -16.00 9.51
N SER A 116 -13.21 -14.99 10.34
CA SER A 116 -13.98 -13.75 10.36
C SER A 116 -13.44 -12.67 9.42
N LYS A 117 -12.27 -12.89 8.82
CA LYS A 117 -11.59 -11.91 7.95
C LYS A 117 -12.35 -11.56 6.68
N THR A 118 -13.16 -12.45 6.14
CA THR A 118 -13.95 -12.17 4.93
C THR A 118 -14.82 -10.92 5.08
N ALA A 119 -15.58 -10.83 6.18
CA ALA A 119 -16.44 -9.67 6.44
C ALA A 119 -15.62 -8.40 6.68
N GLU A 120 -14.50 -8.51 7.39
CA GLU A 120 -13.58 -7.41 7.66
C GLU A 120 -12.97 -6.85 6.35
N ILE A 121 -12.44 -7.71 5.48
CA ILE A 121 -11.86 -7.33 4.18
C ILE A 121 -12.90 -6.60 3.31
N LEU A 122 -14.13 -7.12 3.24
CA LEU A 122 -15.20 -6.49 2.48
C LEU A 122 -15.61 -5.13 3.06
N ALA A 123 -15.63 -4.98 4.38
CA ALA A 123 -15.91 -3.70 5.03
C ALA A 123 -14.86 -2.63 4.66
N TRP A 124 -13.58 -2.97 4.64
CA TRP A 124 -12.50 -2.06 4.24
C TRP A 124 -12.59 -1.68 2.75
N ASN A 125 -12.88 -2.63 1.87
CA ASN A 125 -13.08 -2.34 0.44
C ASN A 125 -14.31 -1.45 0.19
N ASN A 126 -15.39 -1.65 0.95
CA ASN A 126 -16.58 -0.79 0.90
C ASN A 126 -16.26 0.63 1.39
N LEU A 127 -15.47 0.75 2.46
CA LEU A 127 -15.00 2.04 2.97
C LEU A 127 -14.19 2.81 1.92
N ARG A 128 -13.32 2.14 1.14
CA ARG A 128 -12.63 2.76 -0.01
C ARG A 128 -13.62 3.43 -0.95
N THR A 129 -14.65 2.70 -1.34
CA THR A 129 -15.69 3.20 -2.25
C THR A 129 -16.45 4.39 -1.65
N GLU A 130 -16.81 4.30 -0.37
CA GLU A 130 -17.49 5.38 0.35
C GLU A 130 -16.63 6.65 0.39
N ILE A 131 -15.37 6.53 0.80
CA ILE A 131 -14.44 7.66 0.92
C ILE A 131 -14.16 8.28 -0.44
N THR A 132 -13.98 7.47 -1.48
CA THR A 132 -13.81 7.96 -2.86
C THR A 132 -15.02 8.77 -3.30
N ASN A 133 -16.24 8.28 -3.06
CA ASN A 133 -17.46 8.96 -3.47
C ASN A 133 -17.74 10.22 -2.64
N LYS A 134 -17.51 10.19 -1.34
CA LYS A 134 -17.83 11.30 -0.42
C LYS A 134 -16.79 12.42 -0.46
N TYR A 135 -15.51 12.06 -0.45
CA TYR A 135 -14.42 13.03 -0.32
C TYR A 135 -13.57 13.17 -1.59
N GLY A 136 -13.72 12.27 -2.58
CA GLY A 136 -12.84 12.19 -3.74
C GLY A 136 -11.40 11.89 -3.32
N ARG A 137 -11.24 11.01 -2.35
CA ARG A 137 -9.96 10.52 -1.84
C ARG A 137 -9.84 9.04 -2.13
N TRP A 138 -8.73 8.64 -2.71
CA TRP A 138 -8.41 7.25 -3.04
C TRP A 138 -7.46 6.73 -1.99
N ILE A 139 -7.87 5.70 -1.26
CA ILE A 139 -7.08 5.04 -0.22
C ILE A 139 -7.10 3.53 -0.46
N TRP A 140 -6.05 2.86 -0.03
CA TRP A 140 -5.94 1.39 -0.04
C TRP A 140 -5.62 0.89 1.37
N PHE A 141 -5.76 -0.43 1.58
CA PHE A 141 -5.63 -1.03 2.90
C PHE A 141 -4.62 -2.17 2.88
N ILE A 142 -3.81 -2.27 3.93
CA ILE A 142 -3.11 -3.48 4.34
C ILE A 142 -3.86 -4.03 5.54
N VAL A 143 -4.37 -5.25 5.43
CA VAL A 143 -5.09 -5.94 6.51
C VAL A 143 -4.23 -7.09 7.01
N SER A 144 -3.80 -7.00 8.26
CA SER A 144 -3.08 -8.07 8.92
C SER A 144 -4.03 -9.26 9.16
N MET A 145 -3.56 -10.48 8.92
CA MET A 145 -4.30 -11.71 9.15
C MET A 145 -3.52 -12.59 10.13
N PRO A 146 -4.18 -13.21 11.13
CA PRO A 146 -3.49 -14.08 12.09
C PRO A 146 -2.68 -15.18 11.41
N GLY A 147 -1.55 -15.53 12.00
CA GLY A 147 -0.74 -16.69 11.60
C GLY A 147 -1.33 -18.02 12.07
N PRO A 148 -0.60 -19.14 11.90
CA PRO A 148 -1.06 -20.50 12.24
C PRO A 148 -0.97 -20.79 13.75
N THR A 149 -1.32 -19.82 14.60
CA THR A 149 -1.36 -19.98 16.05
C THR A 149 -2.79 -20.22 16.53
N SER A 150 -2.97 -21.17 17.43
CA SER A 150 -4.24 -21.42 18.08
C SER A 150 -4.02 -21.84 19.54
N ASP A 151 -4.78 -21.23 20.43
CA ASP A 151 -4.77 -21.58 21.86
C ASP A 151 -5.54 -22.88 22.17
N THR A 152 -6.37 -23.36 21.22
CA THR A 152 -7.30 -24.46 21.45
C THR A 152 -6.94 -25.77 20.77
N ALA A 153 -6.24 -25.72 19.62
CA ALA A 153 -5.78 -26.90 18.88
C ALA A 153 -4.53 -26.57 18.05
N PRO A 154 -3.60 -27.52 17.91
CA PRO A 154 -2.46 -27.34 17.01
C PRO A 154 -2.94 -27.09 15.56
N VAL A 155 -2.38 -26.07 14.91
CA VAL A 155 -2.65 -25.71 13.52
C VAL A 155 -1.36 -25.88 12.73
N SER A 156 -1.35 -26.86 11.82
CA SER A 156 -0.23 -27.06 10.90
C SER A 156 -0.26 -26.04 9.76
N TRP A 157 0.87 -25.88 9.05
CA TRP A 157 0.91 -25.05 7.83
C TRP A 157 -0.14 -25.49 6.81
N SER A 158 -0.38 -26.80 6.65
CA SER A 158 -1.39 -27.31 5.71
C SER A 158 -2.81 -26.91 6.09
N ASP A 159 -3.15 -27.00 7.41
CA ASP A 159 -4.45 -26.60 7.91
C ASP A 159 -4.63 -25.08 7.77
N TYR A 160 -3.60 -24.32 8.08
CA TYR A 160 -3.60 -22.86 7.92
C TYR A 160 -3.87 -22.45 6.46
N LEU A 161 -3.16 -23.04 5.49
CA LEU A 161 -3.37 -22.79 4.07
C LEU A 161 -4.81 -23.11 3.65
N THR A 162 -5.40 -24.18 4.19
CA THR A 162 -6.80 -24.55 3.90
C THR A 162 -7.78 -23.50 4.44
N VAL A 163 -7.57 -23.00 5.65
CA VAL A 163 -8.41 -21.96 6.24
C VAL A 163 -8.25 -20.63 5.47
N VAL A 164 -7.03 -20.23 5.13
CA VAL A 164 -6.77 -19.02 4.33
C VAL A 164 -7.45 -19.13 2.95
N SER A 165 -7.30 -20.27 2.27
CA SER A 165 -7.95 -20.53 0.98
C SER A 165 -9.46 -20.38 1.05
N THR A 166 -10.08 -20.96 2.08
CA THR A 166 -11.53 -20.88 2.29
C THR A 166 -11.95 -19.43 2.57
N THR A 167 -11.22 -18.72 3.42
CA THR A 167 -11.51 -17.34 3.82
C THR A 167 -11.41 -16.35 2.66
N LEU A 168 -10.41 -16.53 1.78
CA LEU A 168 -10.17 -15.63 0.65
C LEU A 168 -10.90 -16.05 -0.64
N SER A 169 -11.56 -17.21 -0.63
CA SER A 169 -12.31 -17.71 -1.79
C SER A 169 -13.44 -16.76 -2.18
N GLY A 170 -13.51 -16.42 -3.47
CA GLY A 170 -14.58 -15.58 -4.03
C GLY A 170 -14.53 -14.10 -3.62
N ILE A 171 -13.54 -13.65 -2.85
CA ILE A 171 -13.38 -12.24 -2.51
C ILE A 171 -12.89 -11.45 -3.72
N SER A 172 -13.55 -10.31 -3.97
CA SER A 172 -13.11 -9.26 -4.89
C SER A 172 -12.99 -7.96 -4.14
N ALA A 173 -11.75 -7.57 -3.80
CA ALA A 173 -11.45 -6.41 -2.98
C ALA A 173 -10.12 -5.77 -3.43
N TYR A 174 -10.11 -5.15 -4.61
CA TYR A 174 -8.90 -4.59 -5.23
C TYR A 174 -8.22 -3.49 -4.40
N GLY A 175 -8.93 -2.87 -3.46
CA GLY A 175 -8.37 -1.87 -2.54
C GLY A 175 -7.71 -2.46 -1.31
N VAL A 176 -7.63 -3.78 -1.17
CA VAL A 176 -7.16 -4.46 0.04
C VAL A 176 -6.03 -5.42 -0.31
N GLN A 177 -4.93 -5.34 0.45
CA GLN A 177 -3.88 -6.33 0.52
C GLN A 177 -4.02 -7.10 1.85
N VAL A 178 -3.89 -8.42 1.81
CA VAL A 178 -3.87 -9.26 3.01
C VAL A 178 -2.44 -9.71 3.28
N VAL A 179 -2.00 -9.48 4.51
CA VAL A 179 -0.66 -9.82 4.98
C VAL A 179 -0.78 -10.78 6.16
N PRO A 180 -0.45 -12.07 5.98
CA PRO A 180 -0.36 -13.02 7.07
C PRO A 180 0.72 -12.61 8.08
N ASN A 181 0.37 -12.66 9.36
CA ASN A 181 1.25 -12.30 10.47
C ASN A 181 2.03 -13.54 10.95
N LEU A 182 3.13 -13.84 10.29
CA LEU A 182 3.96 -15.03 10.57
C LEU A 182 5.13 -14.67 11.47
N TRP A 183 5.82 -13.55 11.22
CA TRP A 183 6.92 -13.00 12.04
C TRP A 183 6.45 -11.98 13.08
N GLY A 184 5.23 -11.48 12.98
CA GLY A 184 4.64 -10.55 13.94
C GLY A 184 4.48 -9.11 13.46
N ASN A 185 5.26 -8.68 12.45
CA ASN A 185 5.29 -7.28 12.01
C ASN A 185 5.34 -7.06 10.49
N GLU A 186 4.94 -8.05 9.71
CA GLU A 186 5.00 -8.02 8.24
C GLU A 186 4.21 -6.87 7.62
N ALA A 187 3.04 -6.56 8.17
CA ALA A 187 2.22 -5.47 7.67
C ALA A 187 2.96 -4.13 7.78
N GLY A 188 3.71 -3.92 8.87
CA GLY A 188 4.57 -2.76 9.07
C GLY A 188 5.75 -2.75 8.11
N VAL A 189 6.42 -3.88 7.92
CA VAL A 189 7.54 -4.01 6.97
C VAL A 189 7.09 -3.68 5.55
N LEU A 190 5.97 -4.23 5.09
CA LEU A 190 5.39 -3.90 3.77
C LEU A 190 5.05 -2.42 3.68
N ALA A 191 4.37 -1.88 4.68
CA ALA A 191 4.00 -0.47 4.74
C ALA A 191 5.22 0.46 4.61
N GLY A 192 6.28 0.16 5.36
CA GLY A 192 7.55 0.88 5.26
C GLY A 192 8.18 0.77 3.88
N ARG A 193 8.18 -0.43 3.30
CA ARG A 193 8.69 -0.68 1.95
C ARG A 193 7.95 0.15 0.89
N LEU A 194 6.63 0.26 0.98
CA LEU A 194 5.79 1.08 0.10
C LEU A 194 6.01 2.59 0.31
N CYS A 195 6.48 3.00 1.49
CA CYS A 195 6.80 4.40 1.81
C CYS A 195 8.23 4.80 1.47
N ASN A 196 9.09 3.86 1.07
CA ASN A 196 10.51 4.12 0.85
C ASN A 196 10.71 5.12 -0.30
N ARG A 197 11.43 6.23 -0.01
CA ARG A 197 11.66 7.30 -0.98
C ARG A 197 12.87 7.06 -1.89
N SER A 198 13.57 5.95 -1.73
CA SER A 198 14.64 5.54 -2.65
C SER A 198 14.14 4.94 -3.96
N VAL A 199 12.83 4.72 -4.07
CA VAL A 199 12.14 4.17 -5.25
C VAL A 199 10.89 5.01 -5.56
N THR A 200 10.30 4.82 -6.74
CA THR A 200 9.03 5.47 -7.10
C THR A 200 7.82 4.70 -6.56
N ILE A 201 6.63 5.27 -6.60
CA ILE A 201 5.40 4.56 -6.21
C ILE A 201 4.99 3.49 -7.22
N ALA A 202 5.54 3.54 -8.43
CA ALA A 202 5.33 2.56 -9.48
C ALA A 202 6.24 1.33 -9.35
N ASP A 203 7.25 1.39 -8.46
CA ASP A 203 8.10 0.23 -8.19
C ASP A 203 7.38 -0.77 -7.29
N SER A 204 7.46 -2.04 -7.66
CA SER A 204 6.94 -3.14 -6.85
C SER A 204 7.70 -3.25 -5.52
N PRO A 205 7.03 -3.59 -4.40
CA PRO A 205 7.72 -3.94 -3.15
C PRO A 205 8.67 -5.14 -3.31
N ALA A 206 8.49 -5.97 -4.33
CA ALA A 206 9.36 -7.09 -4.69
C ALA A 206 10.72 -6.68 -5.27
N ARG A 207 10.94 -5.39 -5.57
CA ARG A 207 12.19 -4.91 -6.18
C ARG A 207 13.40 -5.19 -5.29
N VAL A 208 14.19 -6.21 -5.65
CA VAL A 208 15.36 -6.67 -4.88
C VAL A 208 16.44 -5.58 -4.76
N ALA A 209 16.66 -4.78 -5.81
CA ALA A 209 17.64 -3.70 -5.80
C ALA A 209 17.35 -2.57 -4.80
N THR A 210 16.18 -2.57 -4.15
CA THR A 210 15.88 -1.65 -3.03
C THR A 210 16.58 -2.08 -1.73
N GLY A 211 17.14 -3.30 -1.69
CA GLY A 211 17.80 -3.91 -0.53
C GLY A 211 16.89 -4.91 0.20
N ALA A 212 17.45 -5.64 1.14
CA ALA A 212 16.74 -6.57 2.01
C ALA A 212 15.74 -5.83 2.92
N LEU A 213 14.76 -6.56 3.44
CA LEU A 213 13.83 -6.09 4.46
C LEU A 213 14.55 -5.96 5.80
N LEU A 214 14.21 -4.94 6.57
CA LEU A 214 14.84 -4.64 7.86
C LEU A 214 13.86 -4.91 9.01
N GLY A 215 14.38 -5.45 10.11
CA GLY A 215 13.63 -5.60 11.36
C GLY A 215 12.42 -6.53 11.25
N MET A 216 12.50 -7.58 10.43
CA MET A 216 11.46 -8.61 10.35
C MET A 216 11.46 -9.45 11.63
N GLY A 217 10.30 -9.60 12.25
CA GLY A 217 10.13 -10.32 13.49
C GLY A 217 10.90 -9.66 14.65
N ASP A 218 11.53 -10.48 15.49
CA ASP A 218 12.37 -10.05 16.61
C ASP A 218 13.83 -9.73 16.20
N GLY A 219 14.12 -9.79 14.90
CA GLY A 219 15.47 -9.56 14.37
C GLY A 219 16.46 -10.71 14.58
N SER A 220 16.03 -11.83 15.18
CA SER A 220 16.90 -13.01 15.38
C SER A 220 17.24 -13.74 14.07
N GLY A 221 16.46 -13.51 13.02
CA GLY A 221 16.55 -14.25 11.75
C GLY A 221 15.90 -15.63 11.80
N SER A 222 15.22 -15.98 12.91
CA SER A 222 14.51 -17.24 13.04
C SER A 222 13.31 -17.30 12.10
N LEU A 223 13.07 -18.49 11.53
CA LEU A 223 11.88 -18.73 10.72
C LEU A 223 10.66 -18.95 11.62
N PRO A 224 9.47 -18.49 11.20
CA PRO A 224 8.24 -18.75 11.92
C PRO A 224 7.95 -20.24 12.04
N LEU A 225 7.38 -20.61 13.17
CA LEU A 225 6.91 -21.97 13.44
C LEU A 225 5.40 -22.01 13.38
N ASP A 226 4.84 -23.11 12.90
CA ASP A 226 3.44 -23.42 13.15
C ASP A 226 3.24 -23.93 14.58
N SER A 227 2.00 -24.14 15.00
CA SER A 227 1.73 -24.62 16.37
C SER A 227 2.10 -26.09 16.60
N THR A 228 2.59 -26.80 15.60
CA THR A 228 3.20 -28.13 15.72
C THR A 228 4.72 -28.09 15.85
N GLY A 229 5.33 -26.89 15.71
CA GLY A 229 6.77 -26.69 15.75
C GLY A 229 7.48 -26.86 14.42
N ALA A 230 6.75 -26.93 13.29
CA ALA A 230 7.34 -26.99 11.98
C ALA A 230 7.66 -25.59 11.44
N GLU A 231 8.87 -25.42 10.91
CA GLU A 231 9.31 -24.15 10.30
C GLU A 231 8.56 -23.86 8.98
N VAL A 232 8.35 -22.57 8.71
CA VAL A 232 7.82 -22.11 7.42
C VAL A 232 8.82 -22.45 6.31
N THR A 233 8.29 -22.83 5.15
CA THR A 233 9.10 -23.12 3.95
C THR A 233 8.79 -22.14 2.82
N LEU A 234 9.69 -22.02 1.84
CA LEU A 234 9.41 -21.24 0.63
C LEU A 234 8.17 -21.76 -0.10
N ALA A 235 7.93 -23.08 -0.07
CA ALA A 235 6.72 -23.66 -0.67
C ALA A 235 5.44 -23.18 0.05
N THR A 236 5.48 -23.06 1.38
CA THR A 236 4.36 -22.53 2.16
C THR A 236 4.11 -21.04 1.82
N LEU A 237 5.17 -20.23 1.73
CA LEU A 237 5.05 -18.82 1.35
C LEU A 237 4.55 -18.66 -0.09
N GLN A 238 5.00 -19.53 -1.02
CA GLN A 238 4.50 -19.54 -2.38
C GLN A 238 3.01 -19.92 -2.43
N ALA A 239 2.58 -20.90 -1.65
CA ALA A 239 1.16 -21.26 -1.57
C ALA A 239 0.29 -20.09 -1.02
N LEU A 240 0.78 -19.34 -0.03
CA LEU A 240 0.11 -18.12 0.45
C LEU A 240 0.07 -17.03 -0.62
N HIS A 241 1.16 -16.85 -1.36
CA HIS A 241 1.20 -15.93 -2.50
C HIS A 241 0.17 -16.31 -3.58
N ASP A 242 0.07 -17.60 -3.93
CA ASP A 242 -0.92 -18.10 -4.89
C ASP A 242 -2.37 -17.88 -4.41
N LEU A 243 -2.58 -17.81 -3.10
CA LEU A 243 -3.84 -17.40 -2.46
C LEU A 243 -4.04 -15.88 -2.40
N ARG A 244 -3.21 -15.10 -3.10
CA ARG A 244 -3.23 -13.63 -3.15
C ARG A 244 -2.86 -12.94 -1.84
N CYS A 245 -2.14 -13.60 -0.96
CA CYS A 245 -1.52 -12.96 0.20
C CYS A 245 -0.21 -12.29 -0.21
N SER A 246 0.07 -11.11 0.36
CA SER A 246 1.37 -10.46 0.27
C SER A 246 2.26 -10.99 1.38
N VAL A 247 3.35 -11.66 1.04
CA VAL A 247 4.23 -12.36 1.99
C VAL A 247 5.69 -12.06 1.72
N PRO A 248 6.56 -12.13 2.73
CA PRO A 248 8.00 -12.10 2.53
C PRO A 248 8.50 -13.42 1.90
N MET A 249 9.69 -13.37 1.35
CA MET A 249 10.39 -14.54 0.80
C MET A 249 11.91 -14.35 0.90
N TRP A 250 12.65 -15.40 0.60
CA TRP A 250 14.12 -15.34 0.43
C TRP A 250 14.54 -16.08 -0.83
N TYR A 251 15.71 -15.76 -1.32
CA TYR A 251 16.33 -16.48 -2.43
C TYR A 251 17.46 -17.36 -1.88
N PRO A 252 17.51 -18.67 -2.19
CA PRO A 252 18.66 -19.49 -1.85
C PRO A 252 19.96 -18.84 -2.36
N ASP A 253 21.02 -18.92 -1.58
CA ASP A 253 22.34 -18.33 -1.88
C ASP A 253 22.38 -16.81 -2.08
N TYR A 254 21.32 -16.10 -1.67
CA TYR A 254 21.24 -14.64 -1.71
C TYR A 254 20.75 -14.10 -0.37
N GLU A 255 21.59 -13.32 0.30
CA GLU A 255 21.37 -12.89 1.68
C GLU A 255 20.16 -11.96 1.83
N GLY A 256 19.38 -12.19 2.88
CA GLY A 256 18.28 -11.34 3.32
C GLY A 256 16.89 -11.84 2.96
N LEU A 257 15.90 -11.22 3.60
CA LEU A 257 14.48 -11.38 3.27
C LEU A 257 14.05 -10.30 2.28
N TYR A 258 13.18 -10.65 1.38
CA TYR A 258 12.62 -9.77 0.35
C TYR A 258 11.11 -9.90 0.34
N TRP A 259 10.41 -9.02 -0.35
CA TRP A 259 8.97 -9.13 -0.52
C TRP A 259 8.64 -9.91 -1.80
N SER A 260 7.68 -10.82 -1.74
CA SER A 260 7.30 -11.63 -2.92
C SER A 260 6.58 -10.79 -3.98
N ASP A 261 5.54 -10.08 -3.58
CA ASP A 261 4.79 -9.11 -4.38
C ASP A 261 3.81 -8.31 -3.52
N GLY A 262 3.36 -7.16 -4.00
CA GLY A 262 2.30 -6.36 -3.41
C GLY A 262 0.91 -6.75 -3.93
N LEU A 263 0.47 -7.97 -3.67
CA LEU A 263 -0.79 -8.48 -4.20
C LEU A 263 -2.00 -7.81 -3.54
N THR A 264 -3.01 -7.50 -4.35
CA THR A 264 -4.33 -7.11 -3.88
C THR A 264 -5.30 -8.29 -3.99
N LEU A 265 -6.47 -8.15 -3.38
CA LEU A 265 -7.55 -9.13 -3.53
C LEU A 265 -8.44 -8.87 -4.77
N GLU A 266 -7.86 -8.32 -5.84
CA GLU A 266 -8.54 -8.21 -7.14
C GLU A 266 -8.77 -9.60 -7.73
N VAL A 267 -9.84 -9.75 -8.51
CA VAL A 267 -10.11 -10.99 -9.25
C VAL A 267 -9.00 -11.29 -10.25
N SER A 268 -8.78 -12.56 -10.54
CA SER A 268 -7.82 -12.96 -11.57
C SER A 268 -8.20 -12.36 -12.93
N GLY A 269 -7.23 -11.69 -13.58
CA GLY A 269 -7.45 -10.98 -14.84
C GLY A 269 -7.97 -9.55 -14.69
N GLY A 270 -8.18 -9.05 -13.47
CA GLY A 270 -8.48 -7.65 -13.22
C GLY A 270 -7.23 -6.75 -13.35
N ASP A 271 -7.44 -5.44 -13.45
CA ASP A 271 -6.37 -4.46 -13.72
C ASP A 271 -5.54 -4.11 -12.48
N PHE A 272 -6.07 -4.31 -11.27
CA PHE A 272 -5.48 -3.87 -10.02
C PHE A 272 -4.96 -5.03 -9.16
N GLN A 273 -4.44 -6.08 -9.77
CA GLN A 273 -3.93 -7.25 -9.04
C GLN A 273 -2.71 -6.94 -8.17
N VAL A 274 -2.00 -5.83 -8.45
CA VAL A 274 -0.81 -5.40 -7.72
C VAL A 274 -0.93 -3.96 -7.27
N ILE A 275 -0.38 -3.67 -6.10
CA ILE A 275 -0.52 -2.38 -5.43
C ILE A 275 0.10 -1.22 -6.21
N GLU A 276 1.21 -1.43 -6.90
CA GLU A 276 1.87 -0.39 -7.68
C GLU A 276 0.96 0.15 -8.79
N HIS A 277 0.19 -0.70 -9.47
CA HIS A 277 -0.77 -0.25 -10.48
C HIS A 277 -1.90 0.57 -9.84
N LEU A 278 -2.43 0.11 -8.71
CA LEU A 278 -3.48 0.82 -7.98
C LEU A 278 -3.00 2.20 -7.54
N ARG A 279 -1.80 2.30 -6.95
CA ARG A 279 -1.21 3.56 -6.47
C ARG A 279 -1.01 4.57 -7.59
N VAL A 280 -0.51 4.12 -8.74
CA VAL A 280 -0.31 4.97 -9.92
C VAL A 280 -1.63 5.53 -10.42
N ILE A 281 -2.67 4.70 -10.57
CA ILE A 281 -3.99 5.14 -11.03
C ILE A 281 -4.67 6.05 -10.01
N ASP A 282 -4.53 5.77 -8.72
CA ASP A 282 -5.05 6.63 -7.65
C ASP A 282 -4.38 8.02 -7.67
N LYS A 283 -3.07 8.10 -7.95
CA LYS A 283 -2.35 9.36 -8.14
C LYS A 283 -2.85 10.11 -9.38
N VAL A 284 -3.04 9.42 -10.50
CA VAL A 284 -3.65 10.01 -11.70
C VAL A 284 -5.02 10.61 -11.36
N ALA A 285 -5.88 9.84 -10.69
CA ALA A 285 -7.23 10.25 -10.34
C ALA A 285 -7.23 11.50 -9.43
N ARG A 286 -6.37 11.54 -8.39
CA ARG A 286 -6.21 12.72 -7.52
C ARG A 286 -5.81 13.96 -8.30
N ASN A 287 -4.80 13.85 -9.14
CA ASN A 287 -4.26 14.97 -9.91
C ASN A 287 -5.27 15.50 -10.95
N ILE A 288 -5.94 14.61 -11.65
CA ILE A 288 -7.00 14.97 -12.61
C ILE A 288 -8.17 15.65 -11.91
N ARG A 289 -8.59 15.12 -10.74
CA ARG A 289 -9.66 15.73 -9.94
C ARG A 289 -9.33 17.18 -9.53
N ILE A 290 -8.12 17.41 -9.01
CA ILE A 290 -7.69 18.76 -8.60
C ILE A 290 -7.71 19.73 -9.80
N ARG A 291 -7.22 19.29 -10.96
CA ARG A 291 -7.26 20.08 -12.20
C ARG A 291 -8.69 20.33 -12.66
N GLY A 292 -9.57 19.32 -12.54
CA GLY A 292 -10.97 19.40 -12.92
C GLY A 292 -11.78 20.37 -12.07
N ILE A 293 -11.54 20.42 -10.75
CA ILE A 293 -12.21 21.35 -9.84
C ILE A 293 -12.04 22.80 -10.31
N GLY A 294 -10.83 23.18 -10.75
CA GLY A 294 -10.56 24.52 -11.26
C GLY A 294 -11.25 24.86 -12.59
N LYS A 295 -11.98 23.89 -13.19
CA LYS A 295 -12.71 24.05 -14.47
C LYS A 295 -14.23 23.95 -14.33
N ILE A 296 -14.73 23.79 -13.11
CA ILE A 296 -16.16 23.82 -12.85
C ILE A 296 -16.69 25.22 -13.18
N ALA A 297 -17.77 25.30 -13.96
CA ALA A 297 -18.40 26.50 -14.45
C ALA A 297 -17.50 27.43 -15.32
N ASP A 298 -16.37 26.94 -15.80
CA ASP A 298 -15.50 27.66 -16.72
C ASP A 298 -15.99 27.51 -18.18
N ARG A 299 -16.49 28.59 -18.76
CA ARG A 299 -17.01 28.60 -20.15
C ARG A 299 -15.95 28.33 -21.22
N SER A 300 -14.67 28.36 -20.89
CA SER A 300 -13.61 27.99 -21.81
C SER A 300 -13.59 26.49 -22.10
N LEU A 301 -14.10 25.65 -21.17
CA LEU A 301 -14.40 24.24 -21.41
C LEU A 301 -15.81 24.14 -21.99
N ASN A 302 -15.91 23.89 -23.30
CA ASN A 302 -17.16 23.84 -24.02
C ASN A 302 -17.14 22.76 -25.12
N THR A 303 -18.25 22.64 -25.87
CA THR A 303 -18.46 21.58 -26.86
C THR A 303 -17.71 21.80 -28.19
N THR A 304 -17.01 22.92 -28.38
CA THR A 304 -16.27 23.16 -29.64
C THR A 304 -15.04 22.26 -29.76
N ALA A 305 -14.73 21.85 -30.98
CA ALA A 305 -13.57 20.99 -31.25
C ALA A 305 -12.25 21.62 -30.72
N VAL A 306 -12.11 22.94 -30.83
CA VAL A 306 -10.93 23.68 -30.34
C VAL A 306 -10.83 23.58 -28.81
N SER A 307 -11.96 23.77 -28.10
CA SER A 307 -11.98 23.62 -26.63
C SER A 307 -11.65 22.21 -26.22
N ILE A 308 -12.27 21.21 -26.83
CA ILE A 308 -12.00 19.79 -26.56
C ILE A 308 -10.51 19.48 -26.71
N GLN A 309 -9.89 19.90 -27.80
CA GLN A 309 -8.44 19.65 -28.04
C GLN A 309 -7.54 20.39 -27.03
N THR A 310 -7.90 21.64 -26.69
CA THR A 310 -7.18 22.41 -25.67
C THR A 310 -7.22 21.70 -24.31
N TYR A 311 -8.41 21.20 -23.91
CA TYR A 311 -8.57 20.53 -22.63
C TYR A 311 -8.04 19.09 -22.60
N LYS A 312 -8.00 18.38 -23.74
CA LYS A 312 -7.20 17.15 -23.83
C LYS A 312 -5.74 17.43 -23.50
N THR A 313 -5.16 18.50 -24.05
CA THR A 313 -3.79 18.92 -23.73
C THR A 313 -3.63 19.32 -22.26
N PHE A 314 -4.60 20.05 -21.70
CA PHE A 314 -4.58 20.50 -20.31
C PHE A 314 -4.59 19.32 -19.31
N PHE A 315 -5.50 18.36 -19.46
CA PHE A 315 -5.56 17.18 -18.59
C PHE A 315 -4.42 16.21 -18.88
N GLY A 316 -4.01 16.05 -20.15
CA GLY A 316 -2.89 15.23 -20.56
C GLY A 316 -1.54 15.70 -20.00
N ARG A 317 -1.45 16.93 -19.50
CA ARG A 317 -0.26 17.41 -18.79
C ARG A 317 0.08 16.55 -17.56
N THR A 318 -0.92 16.10 -16.79
CA THR A 318 -0.71 15.19 -15.66
C THR A 318 0.00 13.91 -16.10
N LEU A 319 -0.48 13.29 -17.16
CA LEU A 319 0.12 12.05 -17.68
C LEU A 319 1.54 12.29 -18.19
N ARG A 320 1.78 13.39 -18.90
CA ARG A 320 3.13 13.76 -19.36
C ARG A 320 4.10 14.05 -18.20
N GLU A 321 3.63 14.63 -17.11
CA GLU A 321 4.45 14.84 -15.90
C GLU A 321 4.83 13.51 -15.27
N MET A 322 3.88 12.57 -15.14
CA MET A 322 4.11 11.25 -14.56
C MET A 322 4.91 10.30 -15.47
N SER A 323 4.94 10.54 -16.79
CA SER A 323 5.73 9.73 -17.74
C SER A 323 7.21 10.13 -17.83
N ARG A 324 7.64 11.17 -17.12
CA ARG A 324 9.04 11.60 -17.11
C ARG A 324 9.88 10.69 -16.22
N ALA A 325 11.06 10.34 -16.74
CA ALA A 325 12.07 9.66 -15.94
C ALA A 325 12.50 10.54 -14.76
N THR A 326 12.76 9.91 -13.64
CA THR A 326 13.18 10.55 -12.38
C THR A 326 14.50 9.94 -11.92
N GLN A 327 15.40 10.77 -11.37
CA GLN A 327 16.63 10.30 -10.75
C GLN A 327 16.52 10.40 -9.22
N ILE A 328 16.73 9.29 -8.54
CA ILE A 328 16.73 9.19 -7.07
C ILE A 328 18.05 8.56 -6.64
N ASN A 329 18.81 9.24 -5.79
CA ASN A 329 20.09 8.76 -5.28
C ASN A 329 21.07 8.27 -6.37
N GLY A 330 21.10 8.93 -7.51
CA GLY A 330 21.96 8.56 -8.64
C GLY A 330 21.42 7.43 -9.53
N VAL A 331 20.31 6.80 -9.15
CA VAL A 331 19.62 5.78 -9.96
C VAL A 331 18.52 6.43 -10.79
N THR A 332 18.51 6.16 -12.09
CA THR A 332 17.46 6.64 -13.00
C THR A 332 16.30 5.65 -13.03
N PHE A 333 15.11 6.13 -12.72
CA PHE A 333 13.86 5.39 -12.82
C PHE A 333 13.10 5.84 -14.07
N PRO A 334 12.43 4.93 -14.79
CA PRO A 334 11.48 5.32 -15.82
C PRO A 334 10.35 6.14 -15.22
N GLY A 335 9.51 6.77 -16.03
CA GLY A 335 8.29 7.40 -15.54
C GLY A 335 7.38 6.40 -14.82
N GLU A 336 6.46 6.89 -14.02
CA GLU A 336 5.46 6.05 -13.35
C GLU A 336 4.48 5.40 -14.34
N ILE A 337 4.34 6.02 -15.52
CA ILE A 337 3.52 5.52 -16.64
C ILE A 337 4.26 5.68 -17.96
N GLU A 338 3.85 4.92 -18.97
CA GLU A 338 4.30 5.10 -20.35
C GLU A 338 3.88 6.49 -20.89
N PRO A 339 4.64 7.06 -21.85
CA PRO A 339 4.27 8.33 -22.47
C PRO A 339 2.86 8.29 -23.05
N PRO A 340 1.98 9.26 -22.72
CA PRO A 340 0.62 9.25 -23.21
C PRO A 340 0.54 9.64 -24.70
N GLY A 341 -0.33 8.96 -25.42
CA GLY A 341 -0.79 9.35 -26.76
C GLY A 341 -2.02 10.28 -26.70
N ASP A 342 -2.49 10.70 -27.86
CA ASP A 342 -3.64 11.61 -27.98
C ASP A 342 -4.97 11.02 -27.52
N ASP A 343 -5.10 9.69 -27.55
CA ASP A 343 -6.32 8.97 -27.18
C ASP A 343 -6.42 8.67 -25.67
N ASN A 344 -5.36 8.92 -24.91
CA ASN A 344 -5.36 8.71 -23.46
C ASN A 344 -6.30 9.66 -22.70
N ILE A 345 -6.72 10.76 -23.32
CA ILE A 345 -7.73 11.67 -22.78
C ILE A 345 -8.92 11.72 -23.73
N THR A 346 -10.10 11.36 -23.25
CA THR A 346 -11.36 11.51 -23.97
C THR A 346 -12.23 12.52 -23.27
N ILE A 347 -12.87 13.43 -24.01
CA ILE A 347 -13.79 14.43 -23.47
C ILE A 347 -15.10 14.31 -24.22
N THR A 348 -16.16 13.94 -23.51
CA THR A 348 -17.50 13.71 -24.07
C THR A 348 -18.52 14.51 -23.31
N TRP A 349 -19.33 15.27 -24.01
CA TRP A 349 -20.45 16.00 -23.45
C TRP A 349 -21.72 15.13 -23.50
N THR A 350 -22.33 14.90 -22.34
CA THR A 350 -23.59 14.15 -22.23
C THR A 350 -24.82 15.07 -22.29
N ASP A 351 -24.65 16.31 -21.85
CA ASP A 351 -25.63 17.40 -22.04
C ASP A 351 -24.90 18.77 -21.99
N ARG A 352 -25.66 19.88 -21.98
CA ARG A 352 -25.08 21.23 -22.00
C ARG A 352 -24.26 21.59 -20.76
N GLU A 353 -24.49 20.89 -19.64
CA GLU A 353 -23.88 21.18 -18.33
C GLU A 353 -23.02 20.04 -17.81
N LYS A 354 -23.01 18.89 -18.51
CA LYS A 354 -22.32 17.69 -18.06
C LYS A 354 -21.28 17.23 -19.08
N VAL A 355 -20.05 17.23 -18.65
CA VAL A 355 -18.90 16.71 -19.41
C VAL A 355 -18.31 15.50 -18.67
N SER A 356 -18.03 14.44 -19.42
CA SER A 356 -17.27 13.28 -18.96
C SER A 356 -15.85 13.34 -19.51
N ILE A 357 -14.87 13.15 -18.65
CA ILE A 357 -13.45 13.11 -19.01
C ILE A 357 -12.93 11.72 -18.68
N GLY A 358 -12.67 10.93 -19.74
CA GLY A 358 -12.02 9.63 -19.62
C GLY A 358 -10.50 9.81 -19.66
N VAL A 359 -9.81 9.11 -18.76
CA VAL A 359 -8.34 9.14 -18.69
C VAL A 359 -7.85 7.70 -18.63
N THR A 360 -6.96 7.34 -19.52
CA THR A 360 -6.30 6.03 -19.55
C THR A 360 -4.82 6.24 -19.31
N ALA A 361 -4.27 5.56 -18.33
CA ALA A 361 -2.84 5.53 -18.02
C ALA A 361 -2.33 4.09 -18.06
N ARG A 362 -1.12 3.88 -18.56
CA ARG A 362 -0.47 2.57 -18.62
C ARG A 362 0.80 2.60 -17.77
N PRO A 363 0.81 1.97 -16.59
CA PRO A 363 2.03 1.75 -15.82
C PRO A 363 3.03 0.91 -16.63
N TYR A 364 4.33 1.13 -16.41
CA TYR A 364 5.35 0.23 -16.97
C TYR A 364 5.24 -1.16 -16.34
N ALA A 365 5.36 -2.19 -17.17
CA ALA A 365 5.50 -3.56 -16.68
C ALA A 365 6.89 -3.76 -16.04
N CYS A 366 6.95 -4.51 -14.95
CA CYS A 366 8.21 -4.96 -14.35
C CYS A 366 8.27 -6.49 -14.33
N PRO A 367 9.44 -7.09 -14.68
CA PRO A 367 9.59 -8.52 -14.65
C PRO A 367 9.66 -9.01 -13.21
N LYS A 368 8.72 -9.87 -12.81
CA LYS A 368 8.70 -10.54 -11.50
C LYS A 368 9.26 -11.96 -11.58
N GLN A 369 9.36 -12.52 -12.80
CA GLN A 369 9.98 -13.79 -13.09
C GLN A 369 10.91 -13.66 -14.29
N ILE A 370 12.14 -14.14 -14.15
CA ILE A 370 13.15 -14.12 -15.21
C ILE A 370 13.60 -15.55 -15.44
N THR A 371 13.46 -16.03 -16.67
CA THR A 371 13.95 -17.34 -17.10
C THR A 371 15.20 -17.14 -17.95
N VAL A 372 16.30 -17.74 -17.55
CA VAL A 372 17.57 -17.73 -18.30
C VAL A 372 17.85 -19.14 -18.81
N ASN A 373 18.01 -19.28 -20.11
CA ASN A 373 18.42 -20.53 -20.73
C ASN A 373 19.92 -20.45 -21.07
N ILE A 374 20.71 -21.36 -20.52
CA ILE A 374 22.14 -21.43 -20.74
C ILE A 374 22.41 -22.69 -21.55
N ALA A 375 23.05 -22.55 -22.70
CA ALA A 375 23.54 -23.67 -23.51
C ALA A 375 25.07 -23.70 -23.50
N LEU A 376 25.65 -24.88 -23.44
CA LEU A 376 27.08 -25.06 -23.65
C LEU A 376 27.33 -25.10 -25.16
N ASP A 377 28.16 -24.19 -25.64
CA ASP A 377 28.70 -24.26 -27.01
C ASP A 377 29.96 -25.11 -27.00
N ASN A 378 29.86 -26.24 -27.67
CA ASN A 378 30.97 -27.19 -27.83
C ASN A 378 31.53 -27.19 -29.26
N GLU A 379 31.14 -26.24 -30.10
CA GLU A 379 31.75 -26.14 -31.43
C GLU A 379 33.23 -25.69 -31.27
N MET A 380 34.12 -26.52 -31.76
CA MET A 380 35.53 -26.13 -31.92
C MET A 380 35.60 -25.20 -33.14
N GLU A 381 36.10 -23.99 -32.94
CA GLU A 381 36.44 -23.13 -34.08
C GLU A 381 37.52 -23.84 -34.93
N ASP A 382 37.23 -24.06 -36.20
CA ASP A 382 38.17 -24.57 -37.20
C ASP A 382 39.24 -23.52 -37.60
#